data_492e969b04e3d023747b680b40c2a346
#
_entry.id   492e969b04e3d023747b680b40c2a346
#
_cell.length_a   1.000
_cell.length_b   1.000
_cell.length_c   1.000
_cell.angle_alpha   90.00
_cell.angle_beta   90.00
_cell.angle_gamma   90.00
#
_symmetry.space_group_name_H-M   'P 1'
#
loop_
_entity.id
_entity.type
_entity.pdbx_description
1 polymer ?
#
loop_
_entity_poly.entity_id
_entity_poly.type
_entity_poly.pdbx_seq_one_letter_code
_entity_poly.pdbx_strand_id
1 'polypeptide(L)'
;MFRKLILYLFLLLSAIGLTYDTQSYTSGALSGSAYGIIGLSTLIALCYIVPGIFLILYLGKRWQVKPLVLIFALIGGVFITGWIAGYANTISHDWVTAHLSSKSFFYRFEDALMAPLVEEPLKLAAFLFAIYMVPTKSYKGILLVAITAGLGFQISEDFSYILSDLPDGFSYTVSGILGRTIGAVSSHWLYTSFLAMGLVLIWRSRQKLINSKYSLIGILYACGAFAAHFAWNSPLRNLESDLPWASGLLISLNLFFFITLYQILSKLDEENK
;
A
#
# COMPACT_ATOMS: atom_id res chain seq x y z
N MET A 1 10.24 -22.48 18.35
CA MET A 1 10.40 -21.30 19.23
C MET A 1 10.37 -19.99 18.43
N PHE A 2 11.22 -19.81 17.45
CA PHE A 2 11.34 -18.57 16.66
C PHE A 2 10.03 -18.11 15.96
N ARG A 3 9.29 -19.04 15.32
CA ARG A 3 8.01 -18.71 14.65
C ARG A 3 6.94 -18.22 15.63
N LYS A 4 6.90 -18.73 16.87
CA LYS A 4 5.98 -18.25 17.90
C LYS A 4 6.34 -16.82 18.37
N LEU A 5 7.65 -16.53 18.48
CA LEU A 5 8.12 -15.17 18.81
C LEU A 5 7.74 -14.16 17.74
N ILE A 6 7.94 -14.48 16.47
CA ILE A 6 7.53 -13.61 15.34
C ILE A 6 6.01 -13.38 15.35
N LEU A 7 5.22 -14.43 15.60
CA LEU A 7 3.75 -14.27 15.72
C LEU A 7 3.39 -13.37 16.90
N TYR A 8 4.04 -13.53 18.05
CA TYR A 8 3.83 -12.68 19.22
C TYR A 8 4.14 -11.21 18.91
N LEU A 9 5.29 -10.94 18.26
CA LEU A 9 5.65 -9.57 17.84
C LEU A 9 4.62 -8.99 16.86
N PHE A 10 4.14 -9.78 15.92
CA PHE A 10 3.10 -9.34 14.99
C PHE A 10 1.81 -8.97 15.72
N LEU A 11 1.36 -9.80 16.65
CA LEU A 11 0.16 -9.53 17.44
C LEU A 11 0.34 -8.28 18.34
N LEU A 12 1.52 -8.13 18.95
CA LEU A 12 1.85 -6.96 19.76
C LEU A 12 1.81 -5.68 18.93
N LEU A 13 2.50 -5.66 17.77
CA LEU A 13 2.52 -4.49 16.88
C LEU A 13 1.12 -4.18 16.33
N SER A 14 0.33 -5.20 16.00
CA SER A 14 -1.06 -5.01 15.56
C SER A 14 -1.94 -4.44 16.67
N ALA A 15 -1.76 -4.88 17.92
CA ALA A 15 -2.48 -4.34 19.07
C ALA A 15 -2.10 -2.89 19.35
N ILE A 16 -0.81 -2.54 19.23
CA ILE A 16 -0.34 -1.15 19.34
C ILE A 16 -1.01 -0.28 18.27
N GLY A 17 -1.00 -0.73 16.99
CA GLY A 17 -1.63 0.01 15.90
C GLY A 17 -3.13 0.18 16.10
N LEU A 18 -3.85 -0.87 16.46
CA LEU A 18 -5.28 -0.78 16.76
C LEU A 18 -5.56 0.22 17.90
N THR A 19 -4.73 0.23 18.94
CA THR A 19 -4.86 1.18 20.06
C THR A 19 -4.57 2.60 19.60
N TYR A 20 -3.51 2.79 18.80
CA TYR A 20 -3.14 4.07 18.22
C TYR A 20 -4.27 4.66 17.38
N ASP A 21 -4.80 3.86 16.44
CA ASP A 21 -5.92 4.27 15.59
C ASP A 21 -7.15 4.61 16.43
N THR A 22 -7.52 3.75 17.39
CA THR A 22 -8.66 4.00 18.28
C THR A 22 -8.51 5.29 19.09
N GLN A 23 -7.32 5.55 19.62
CA GLN A 23 -7.04 6.79 20.36
C GLN A 23 -7.17 8.03 19.47
N SER A 24 -6.74 7.95 18.22
CA SER A 24 -6.85 9.05 17.25
C SER A 24 -8.31 9.49 17.05
N TYR A 25 -9.27 8.55 17.13
CA TYR A 25 -10.71 8.84 17.03
C TYR A 25 -11.38 9.22 18.36
N THR A 26 -10.77 8.94 19.51
CA THR A 26 -11.41 9.07 20.82
C THR A 26 -10.74 10.09 21.75
N SER A 27 -9.47 10.41 21.53
CA SER A 27 -8.66 11.26 22.45
C SER A 27 -8.93 12.75 22.37
N GLY A 28 -9.62 13.22 21.34
CA GLY A 28 -10.00 14.61 21.17
C GLY A 28 -11.49 14.82 21.43
N ALA A 29 -11.88 16.00 21.85
CA ALA A 29 -13.27 16.42 21.88
C ALA A 29 -13.75 16.69 20.43
N LEU A 30 -13.88 15.63 19.61
CA LEU A 30 -14.46 15.75 18.29
C LEU A 30 -15.91 16.22 18.44
N SER A 31 -16.29 17.22 17.66
CA SER A 31 -17.67 17.71 17.63
C SER A 31 -18.61 16.68 16.98
N GLY A 32 -19.90 16.77 17.27
CA GLY A 32 -20.89 15.92 16.57
C GLY A 32 -20.84 16.07 15.04
N SER A 33 -20.51 17.25 14.53
CA SER A 33 -20.31 17.48 13.10
C SER A 33 -19.08 16.75 12.56
N ALA A 34 -17.97 16.69 13.32
CA ALA A 34 -16.79 15.95 12.94
C ALA A 34 -17.09 14.45 12.78
N TYR A 35 -17.83 13.83 13.71
CA TYR A 35 -18.28 12.45 13.56
C TYR A 35 -19.18 12.24 12.34
N GLY A 36 -20.01 13.21 11.98
CA GLY A 36 -20.81 13.18 10.74
C GLY A 36 -19.93 13.15 9.49
N ILE A 37 -18.87 13.98 9.45
CA ILE A 37 -17.89 14.01 8.35
C ILE A 37 -17.13 12.66 8.26
N ILE A 38 -16.64 12.14 9.38
CA ILE A 38 -15.97 10.84 9.44
C ILE A 38 -16.88 9.74 8.91
N GLY A 39 -18.14 9.71 9.35
CA GLY A 39 -19.11 8.71 8.91
C GLY A 39 -19.35 8.74 7.41
N LEU A 40 -19.57 9.94 6.83
CA LEU A 40 -19.75 10.09 5.38
C LEU A 40 -18.47 9.70 4.62
N SER A 41 -17.31 10.17 5.07
CA SER A 41 -16.01 9.84 4.47
C SER A 41 -15.74 8.33 4.50
N THR A 42 -16.08 7.67 5.61
CA THR A 42 -16.02 6.21 5.72
C THR A 42 -16.92 5.52 4.70
N LEU A 43 -18.17 5.98 4.51
CA LEU A 43 -19.07 5.43 3.52
C LEU A 43 -18.51 5.57 2.09
N ILE A 44 -17.88 6.68 1.78
CA ILE A 44 -17.20 6.90 0.48
C ILE A 44 -16.03 5.90 0.32
N ALA A 45 -15.18 5.75 1.33
CA ALA A 45 -14.07 4.79 1.29
C ALA A 45 -14.56 3.34 1.13
N LEU A 46 -15.69 2.96 1.72
CA LEU A 46 -16.28 1.64 1.57
C LEU A 46 -16.63 1.31 0.11
N CYS A 47 -16.79 2.30 -0.77
CA CYS A 47 -17.04 2.07 -2.20
C CYS A 47 -15.90 1.34 -2.92
N TYR A 48 -14.64 1.45 -2.46
CA TYR A 48 -13.54 0.64 -2.98
C TYR A 48 -13.13 -0.50 -2.03
N ILE A 49 -13.21 -0.28 -0.72
CA ILE A 49 -12.80 -1.27 0.30
C ILE A 49 -13.63 -2.54 0.16
N VAL A 50 -14.95 -2.40 0.13
CA VAL A 50 -15.86 -3.57 0.08
C VAL A 50 -15.66 -4.36 -1.20
N PRO A 51 -15.72 -3.78 -2.42
CA PRO A 51 -15.45 -4.53 -3.65
C PRO A 51 -14.04 -5.13 -3.67
N GLY A 52 -13.02 -4.40 -3.17
CA GLY A 52 -11.64 -4.87 -3.09
C GLY A 52 -11.51 -6.14 -2.23
N ILE A 53 -12.09 -6.13 -1.03
CA ILE A 53 -12.11 -7.31 -0.15
C ILE A 53 -12.87 -8.48 -0.79
N PHE A 54 -14.03 -8.23 -1.39
CA PHE A 54 -14.78 -9.27 -2.10
C PHE A 54 -13.97 -9.88 -3.24
N LEU A 55 -13.28 -9.06 -4.02
CA LEU A 55 -12.40 -9.52 -5.09
C LEU A 55 -11.25 -10.38 -4.55
N ILE A 56 -10.60 -9.96 -3.46
CA ILE A 56 -9.54 -10.73 -2.80
C ILE A 56 -10.06 -12.09 -2.33
N LEU A 57 -11.22 -12.15 -1.70
CA LEU A 57 -11.82 -13.40 -1.23
C LEU A 57 -12.21 -14.31 -2.40
N TYR A 58 -12.80 -13.75 -3.45
CA TYR A 58 -13.14 -14.49 -4.67
C TYR A 58 -11.90 -15.08 -5.35
N LEU A 59 -10.85 -14.25 -5.56
CA LEU A 59 -9.60 -14.71 -6.17
C LEU A 59 -8.86 -15.68 -5.25
N GLY A 60 -8.90 -15.47 -3.94
CA GLY A 60 -8.34 -16.38 -2.95
C GLY A 60 -8.93 -17.78 -3.05
N LYS A 61 -10.25 -17.88 -3.15
CA LYS A 61 -10.95 -19.15 -3.40
C LYS A 61 -10.57 -19.76 -4.76
N ARG A 62 -10.58 -18.95 -5.82
CA ARG A 62 -10.28 -19.40 -7.20
C ARG A 62 -8.84 -19.89 -7.36
N TRP A 63 -7.87 -19.25 -6.69
CA TRP A 63 -6.44 -19.60 -6.77
C TRP A 63 -5.98 -20.48 -5.61
N GLN A 64 -6.93 -20.99 -4.81
CA GLN A 64 -6.69 -21.89 -3.68
C GLN A 64 -5.68 -21.34 -2.65
N VAL A 65 -5.76 -20.03 -2.42
CA VAL A 65 -4.96 -19.34 -1.39
C VAL A 65 -5.63 -19.53 -0.04
N LYS A 66 -4.85 -19.93 0.97
CA LYS A 66 -5.39 -20.12 2.32
C LYS A 66 -5.87 -18.78 2.89
N PRO A 67 -7.11 -18.67 3.40
CA PRO A 67 -7.63 -17.40 3.93
C PRO A 67 -6.73 -16.78 5.01
N LEU A 68 -6.10 -17.59 5.83
CA LEU A 68 -5.23 -17.14 6.92
C LEU A 68 -4.05 -16.28 6.44
N VAL A 69 -3.46 -16.57 5.25
CA VAL A 69 -2.37 -15.73 4.73
C VAL A 69 -2.88 -14.35 4.32
N LEU A 70 -4.10 -14.28 3.76
CA LEU A 70 -4.72 -13.01 3.39
C LEU A 70 -5.09 -12.20 4.64
N ILE A 71 -5.59 -12.85 5.69
CA ILE A 71 -5.87 -12.21 6.98
C ILE A 71 -4.58 -11.62 7.57
N PHE A 72 -3.48 -12.36 7.61
CA PHE A 72 -2.20 -11.82 8.10
C PHE A 72 -1.71 -10.64 7.25
N ALA A 73 -1.80 -10.73 5.93
CA ALA A 73 -1.40 -9.65 5.04
C ALA A 73 -2.25 -8.38 5.27
N LEU A 74 -3.57 -8.53 5.38
CA LEU A 74 -4.49 -7.43 5.62
C LEU A 74 -4.26 -6.78 6.99
N ILE A 75 -4.20 -7.58 8.06
CA ILE A 75 -3.95 -7.07 9.42
C ILE A 75 -2.59 -6.37 9.50
N GLY A 76 -1.54 -6.95 8.91
CA GLY A 76 -0.22 -6.33 8.85
C GLY A 76 -0.24 -5.00 8.09
N GLY A 77 -0.95 -4.95 6.96
CA GLY A 77 -1.16 -3.74 6.19
C GLY A 77 -1.92 -2.67 6.97
N VAL A 78 -3.06 -3.01 7.56
CA VAL A 78 -3.91 -2.04 8.28
C VAL A 78 -3.27 -1.59 9.60
N PHE A 79 -2.93 -2.55 10.48
CA PHE A 79 -2.64 -2.24 11.89
C PHE A 79 -1.15 -2.21 12.24
N ILE A 80 -0.22 -2.50 11.32
CA ILE A 80 1.21 -2.39 11.59
C ILE A 80 1.84 -1.33 10.71
N THR A 81 1.67 -1.45 9.39
CA THR A 81 2.39 -0.57 8.47
C THR A 81 1.87 0.86 8.51
N GLY A 82 0.58 1.07 8.70
CA GLY A 82 -0.03 2.41 8.69
C GLY A 82 0.53 3.33 9.77
N TRP A 83 0.41 2.93 11.05
CA TRP A 83 0.89 3.80 12.14
C TRP A 83 2.41 3.97 12.15
N ILE A 84 3.18 2.92 11.80
CA ILE A 84 4.65 3.03 11.72
C ILE A 84 5.05 3.99 10.60
N ALA A 85 4.40 3.87 9.43
CA ALA A 85 4.66 4.76 8.30
C ALA A 85 4.27 6.20 8.61
N GLY A 86 3.08 6.42 9.18
CA GLY A 86 2.62 7.76 9.59
C GLY A 86 3.60 8.44 10.55
N TYR A 87 4.05 7.70 11.57
CA TYR A 87 5.04 8.20 12.51
C TYR A 87 6.40 8.51 11.85
N ALA A 88 6.89 7.60 11.00
CA ALA A 88 8.17 7.78 10.31
C ALA A 88 8.12 8.92 9.27
N ASN A 89 7.01 9.06 8.53
CA ASN A 89 6.79 10.17 7.60
C ASN A 89 6.76 11.51 8.33
N THR A 90 6.07 11.60 9.49
CA THR A 90 6.07 12.81 10.32
C THR A 90 7.48 13.19 10.75
N ILE A 91 8.28 12.25 11.26
CA ILE A 91 9.68 12.53 11.65
C ILE A 91 10.50 13.02 10.45
N SER A 92 10.32 12.41 9.29
CA SER A 92 11.02 12.82 8.05
C SER A 92 10.64 14.24 7.65
N HIS A 93 9.35 14.55 7.67
CA HIS A 93 8.82 15.88 7.37
C HIS A 93 9.36 16.94 8.32
N ASP A 94 9.31 16.69 9.63
CA ASP A 94 9.81 17.62 10.65
C ASP A 94 11.32 17.87 10.48
N TRP A 95 12.07 16.81 10.16
CA TRP A 95 13.51 16.95 9.92
C TRP A 95 13.80 17.79 8.67
N VAL A 96 13.13 17.52 7.55
CA VAL A 96 13.31 18.25 6.29
C VAL A 96 12.93 19.72 6.46
N THR A 97 11.79 20.00 7.08
CA THR A 97 11.31 21.38 7.29
C THR A 97 12.19 22.18 8.23
N ALA A 98 12.81 21.54 9.22
CA ALA A 98 13.70 22.20 10.17
C ALA A 98 15.10 22.49 9.59
N HIS A 99 15.59 21.70 8.63
CA HIS A 99 16.98 21.74 8.20
C HIS A 99 17.19 22.15 6.75
N LEU A 100 16.15 22.08 5.89
CA LEU A 100 16.29 22.36 4.47
C LEU A 100 15.53 23.63 4.05
N SER A 101 16.12 24.36 3.12
CA SER A 101 15.46 25.51 2.51
C SER A 101 14.25 25.09 1.70
N SER A 102 13.12 25.80 1.83
CA SER A 102 11.90 25.60 1.03
C SER A 102 12.11 25.69 -0.49
N LYS A 103 13.22 26.31 -0.92
CA LYS A 103 13.62 26.38 -2.34
C LYS A 103 14.40 25.15 -2.81
N SER A 104 14.87 24.29 -1.90
CA SER A 104 15.64 23.10 -2.27
C SER A 104 14.76 22.06 -2.98
N PHE A 105 15.40 21.25 -3.84
CA PHE A 105 14.73 20.11 -4.47
C PHE A 105 14.18 19.14 -3.42
N PHE A 106 14.97 18.78 -2.42
CA PHE A 106 14.58 17.83 -1.38
C PHE A 106 13.39 18.30 -0.56
N TYR A 107 13.26 19.60 -0.27
CA TYR A 107 12.09 20.15 0.42
C TYR A 107 10.83 20.00 -0.43
N ARG A 108 10.92 20.33 -1.73
CA ARG A 108 9.76 20.32 -2.63
C ARG A 108 9.30 18.91 -3.02
N PHE A 109 10.20 17.93 -2.95
CA PHE A 109 9.93 16.53 -3.30
C PHE A 109 10.00 15.60 -2.07
N GLU A 110 9.91 16.15 -0.87
CA GLU A 110 10.07 15.40 0.37
C GLU A 110 9.09 14.23 0.44
N ASP A 111 7.79 14.48 0.35
CA ASP A 111 6.76 13.43 0.38
C ASP A 111 6.97 12.39 -0.74
N ALA A 112 7.33 12.87 -1.94
CA ALA A 112 7.57 11.99 -3.07
C ALA A 112 8.79 11.08 -2.87
N LEU A 113 9.81 11.54 -2.17
CA LEU A 113 11.04 10.78 -1.92
C LEU A 113 10.92 9.90 -0.68
N MET A 114 10.41 10.45 0.43
CA MET A 114 10.46 9.78 1.72
C MET A 114 9.34 8.76 1.87
N ALA A 115 8.12 9.05 1.43
CA ALA A 115 7.00 8.12 1.56
C ALA A 115 7.29 6.76 0.90
N PRO A 116 7.73 6.66 -0.37
CA PRO A 116 8.09 5.37 -0.94
C PRO A 116 9.20 4.63 -0.18
N LEU A 117 10.21 5.36 0.32
CA LEU A 117 11.35 4.75 1.04
C LEU A 117 10.95 4.21 2.41
N VAL A 118 9.95 4.79 3.06
CA VAL A 118 9.42 4.34 4.34
C VAL A 118 8.36 3.25 4.13
N GLU A 119 7.40 3.50 3.26
CA GLU A 119 6.19 2.71 3.17
C GLU A 119 6.36 1.40 2.42
N GLU A 120 7.09 1.40 1.27
CA GLU A 120 7.24 0.16 0.50
C GLU A 120 7.98 -0.94 1.27
N PRO A 121 9.07 -0.66 2.03
CA PRO A 121 9.67 -1.66 2.91
C PRO A 121 8.73 -2.17 4.01
N LEU A 122 7.90 -1.31 4.60
CA LEU A 122 6.95 -1.71 5.63
C LEU A 122 5.84 -2.62 5.05
N LYS A 123 5.25 -2.25 3.91
CA LYS A 123 4.27 -3.08 3.19
C LYS A 123 4.87 -4.41 2.76
N LEU A 124 6.12 -4.40 2.30
CA LEU A 124 6.86 -5.63 2.01
C LEU A 124 7.05 -6.50 3.26
N ALA A 125 7.33 -5.91 4.42
CA ALA A 125 7.47 -6.67 5.67
C ALA A 125 6.16 -7.36 6.07
N ALA A 126 5.00 -6.70 5.92
CA ALA A 126 3.69 -7.31 6.14
C ALA A 126 3.43 -8.49 5.19
N PHE A 127 3.75 -8.34 3.90
CA PHE A 127 3.70 -9.40 2.90
C PHE A 127 4.62 -10.57 3.28
N LEU A 128 5.89 -10.31 3.59
CA LEU A 128 6.88 -11.34 3.94
C LEU A 128 6.47 -12.10 5.21
N PHE A 129 5.95 -11.40 6.22
CA PHE A 129 5.42 -12.04 7.42
C PHE A 129 4.29 -13.03 7.07
N ALA A 130 3.31 -12.58 6.27
CA ALA A 130 2.17 -13.41 5.90
C ALA A 130 2.62 -14.69 5.16
N ILE A 131 3.50 -14.57 4.15
CA ILE A 131 4.07 -15.71 3.39
C ILE A 131 4.92 -16.62 4.29
N TYR A 132 5.69 -16.06 5.23
CA TYR A 132 6.47 -16.84 6.19
C TYR A 132 5.57 -17.66 7.12
N MET A 133 4.49 -17.05 7.60
CA MET A 133 3.52 -17.71 8.48
C MET A 133 2.65 -18.74 7.76
N VAL A 134 2.28 -18.48 6.52
CA VAL A 134 1.44 -19.39 5.72
C VAL A 134 1.98 -19.46 4.30
N PRO A 135 2.94 -20.36 4.03
CA PRO A 135 3.55 -20.47 2.71
C PRO A 135 2.55 -20.65 1.58
N THR A 136 2.69 -19.85 0.54
CA THR A 136 1.91 -19.87 -0.69
C THR A 136 2.85 -20.18 -1.85
N LYS A 137 2.47 -21.15 -2.71
CA LYS A 137 3.39 -21.69 -3.75
C LYS A 137 3.19 -21.04 -5.12
N SER A 138 1.92 -20.84 -5.55
CA SER A 138 1.60 -20.27 -6.87
C SER A 138 1.96 -18.79 -6.95
N TYR A 139 2.43 -18.34 -8.09
CA TYR A 139 2.77 -16.94 -8.31
C TYR A 139 1.54 -16.02 -8.19
N LYS A 140 0.38 -16.44 -8.72
CA LYS A 140 -0.88 -15.71 -8.55
C LYS A 140 -1.31 -15.62 -7.08
N GLY A 141 -1.09 -16.70 -6.33
CA GLY A 141 -1.37 -16.68 -4.89
C GLY A 141 -0.46 -15.72 -4.13
N ILE A 142 0.85 -15.71 -4.44
CA ILE A 142 1.82 -14.79 -3.86
C ILE A 142 1.47 -13.33 -4.22
N LEU A 143 1.11 -13.09 -5.49
CA LEU A 143 0.63 -11.78 -5.95
C LEU A 143 -0.59 -11.31 -5.14
N LEU A 144 -1.56 -12.20 -4.89
CA LEU A 144 -2.75 -11.86 -4.13
C LEU A 144 -2.43 -11.47 -2.68
N VAL A 145 -1.43 -12.10 -2.07
CA VAL A 145 -0.96 -11.73 -0.72
C VAL A 145 -0.34 -10.33 -0.74
N ALA A 146 0.44 -9.99 -1.77
CA ALA A 146 1.03 -8.66 -1.93
C ALA A 146 -0.05 -7.58 -2.15
N ILE A 147 -1.05 -7.84 -3.02
CA ILE A 147 -2.23 -6.98 -3.21
C ILE A 147 -2.93 -6.74 -1.87
N THR A 148 -3.12 -7.79 -1.08
CA THR A 148 -3.83 -7.70 0.21
C THR A 148 -3.08 -6.86 1.23
N ALA A 149 -1.76 -7.00 1.31
CA ALA A 149 -0.93 -6.17 2.20
C ALA A 149 -0.97 -4.69 1.80
N GLY A 150 -0.84 -4.39 0.50
CA GLY A 150 -0.92 -3.03 -0.02
C GLY A 150 -2.31 -2.40 0.13
N LEU A 151 -3.39 -3.17 -0.08
CA LEU A 151 -4.75 -2.69 0.19
C LEU A 151 -4.96 -2.41 1.68
N GLY A 152 -4.40 -3.24 2.56
CA GLY A 152 -4.46 -2.99 4.01
C GLY A 152 -3.82 -1.65 4.39
N PHE A 153 -2.65 -1.37 3.85
CA PHE A 153 -1.99 -0.07 4.04
C PHE A 153 -2.83 1.09 3.50
N GLN A 154 -3.37 0.97 2.28
CA GLN A 154 -4.28 1.95 1.68
C GLN A 154 -5.42 2.31 2.61
N ILE A 155 -6.08 1.30 3.19
CA ILE A 155 -7.19 1.51 4.13
C ILE A 155 -6.73 2.33 5.34
N SER A 156 -5.62 1.94 5.98
CA SER A 156 -5.10 2.65 7.15
C SER A 156 -4.75 4.11 6.82
N GLU A 157 -4.08 4.32 5.70
CA GLU A 157 -3.67 5.65 5.27
C GLU A 157 -4.88 6.55 4.93
N ASP A 158 -5.90 6.03 4.24
CA ASP A 158 -7.11 6.79 3.92
C ASP A 158 -7.87 7.23 5.18
N PHE A 159 -7.91 6.38 6.21
CA PHE A 159 -8.47 6.76 7.50
C PHE A 159 -7.62 7.81 8.23
N SER A 160 -6.30 7.76 8.11
CA SER A 160 -5.41 8.80 8.65
C SER A 160 -5.64 10.14 7.96
N TYR A 161 -5.82 10.16 6.64
CA TYR A 161 -6.14 11.38 5.90
C TYR A 161 -7.52 11.95 6.26
N ILE A 162 -8.55 11.11 6.46
CA ILE A 162 -9.85 11.60 6.94
C ILE A 162 -9.68 12.38 8.24
N LEU A 163 -8.85 11.90 9.17
CA LEU A 163 -8.62 12.59 10.44
C LEU A 163 -7.79 13.86 10.29
N SER A 164 -6.73 13.83 9.47
CA SER A 164 -5.85 14.98 9.25
C SER A 164 -6.57 16.14 8.53
N ASP A 165 -7.52 15.82 7.67
CA ASP A 165 -8.26 16.79 6.87
C ASP A 165 -9.47 17.42 7.63
N LEU A 166 -9.89 16.83 8.77
CA LEU A 166 -11.03 17.32 9.54
C LEU A 166 -10.94 18.82 9.93
N PRO A 167 -9.78 19.35 10.38
CA PRO A 167 -9.65 20.77 10.71
C PRO A 167 -9.94 21.71 9.55
N ASP A 168 -9.72 21.26 8.31
CA ASP A 168 -9.95 22.04 7.09
C ASP A 168 -11.43 22.03 6.63
N GLY A 169 -12.27 21.28 7.34
CA GLY A 169 -13.71 21.29 7.24
C GLY A 169 -14.30 20.31 6.22
N PHE A 170 -15.64 20.30 6.15
CA PHE A 170 -16.42 19.30 5.41
C PHE A 170 -16.01 19.17 3.94
N SER A 171 -15.93 20.28 3.20
CA SER A 171 -15.65 20.24 1.76
C SER A 171 -14.27 19.67 1.47
N TYR A 172 -13.27 20.05 2.25
CA TYR A 172 -11.89 19.58 2.07
C TYR A 172 -11.78 18.09 2.35
N THR A 173 -12.26 17.61 3.51
CA THR A 173 -12.21 16.21 3.90
C THR A 173 -12.96 15.31 2.92
N VAL A 174 -14.17 15.70 2.51
CA VAL A 174 -14.98 14.89 1.57
C VAL A 174 -14.35 14.86 0.18
N SER A 175 -13.82 15.99 -0.32
CA SER A 175 -13.10 16.02 -1.60
C SER A 175 -11.83 15.19 -1.57
N GLY A 176 -11.08 15.24 -0.45
CA GLY A 176 -9.89 14.44 -0.22
C GLY A 176 -10.18 12.96 -0.35
N ILE A 177 -11.15 12.45 0.42
CA ILE A 177 -11.48 11.01 0.39
C ILE A 177 -12.11 10.55 -0.93
N LEU A 178 -12.86 11.42 -1.64
CA LEU A 178 -13.33 11.14 -2.99
C LEU A 178 -12.16 10.95 -3.97
N GLY A 179 -11.19 11.86 -3.93
CA GLY A 179 -9.98 11.75 -4.76
C GLY A 179 -9.18 10.48 -4.45
N ARG A 180 -9.02 10.12 -3.18
CA ARG A 180 -8.35 8.89 -2.74
C ARG A 180 -9.12 7.63 -3.16
N THR A 181 -10.45 7.64 -3.05
CA THR A 181 -11.31 6.53 -3.49
C THR A 181 -11.18 6.28 -5.00
N ILE A 182 -11.15 7.33 -5.83
CA ILE A 182 -10.90 7.21 -7.27
C ILE A 182 -9.45 6.75 -7.53
N GLY A 183 -8.49 7.31 -6.83
CA GLY A 183 -7.08 6.96 -6.92
C GLY A 183 -6.76 5.53 -6.49
N ALA A 184 -7.61 4.91 -5.65
CA ALA A 184 -7.45 3.54 -5.19
C ALA A 184 -7.40 2.49 -6.32
N VAL A 185 -7.86 2.82 -7.51
CA VAL A 185 -7.74 1.99 -8.72
C VAL A 185 -6.26 1.69 -9.07
N SER A 186 -5.34 2.60 -8.75
CA SER A 186 -3.91 2.46 -9.05
C SER A 186 -3.06 3.08 -7.96
N SER A 187 -2.90 2.38 -6.84
CA SER A 187 -2.22 2.92 -5.66
C SER A 187 -1.39 1.84 -4.93
N HIS A 188 -1.35 1.86 -3.62
CA HIS A 188 -0.46 1.05 -2.77
C HIS A 188 -0.54 -0.45 -3.03
N TRP A 189 -1.71 -1.02 -3.36
CA TRP A 189 -1.82 -2.43 -3.73
C TRP A 189 -1.00 -2.78 -4.98
N LEU A 190 -0.88 -1.84 -5.94
CA LEU A 190 -0.05 -2.00 -7.15
C LEU A 190 1.44 -1.89 -6.82
N TYR A 191 1.86 -0.85 -6.09
CA TYR A 191 3.27 -0.64 -5.74
C TYR A 191 3.81 -1.81 -4.92
N THR A 192 3.06 -2.26 -3.91
CA THR A 192 3.42 -3.44 -3.12
C THR A 192 3.49 -4.70 -3.98
N SER A 193 2.59 -4.86 -4.95
CA SER A 193 2.63 -5.99 -5.90
C SER A 193 3.88 -5.95 -6.76
N PHE A 194 4.27 -4.79 -7.27
CA PHE A 194 5.49 -4.64 -8.08
C PHE A 194 6.73 -4.96 -7.28
N LEU A 195 6.87 -4.40 -6.07
CA LEU A 195 8.03 -4.66 -5.22
C LEU A 195 8.11 -6.12 -4.80
N ALA A 196 7.03 -6.68 -4.26
CA ALA A 196 7.00 -8.05 -3.76
C ALA A 196 7.26 -9.07 -4.87
N MET A 197 6.57 -8.94 -6.01
CA MET A 197 6.74 -9.87 -7.12
C MET A 197 8.07 -9.67 -7.84
N GLY A 198 8.57 -8.43 -7.92
CA GLY A 198 9.91 -8.13 -8.40
C GLY A 198 10.96 -8.92 -7.61
N LEU A 199 10.90 -8.85 -6.28
CA LEU A 199 11.82 -9.60 -5.41
C LEU A 199 11.65 -11.12 -5.49
N VAL A 200 10.42 -11.62 -5.62
CA VAL A 200 10.14 -13.04 -5.85
C VAL A 200 10.77 -13.53 -7.15
N LEU A 201 10.64 -12.77 -8.24
CA LEU A 201 11.26 -13.12 -9.54
C LEU A 201 12.78 -13.13 -9.46
N ILE A 202 13.40 -12.13 -8.81
CA ILE A 202 14.85 -12.08 -8.58
C ILE A 202 15.31 -13.31 -7.78
N TRP A 203 14.64 -13.57 -6.66
CA TRP A 203 15.00 -14.67 -5.77
C TRP A 203 14.89 -16.03 -6.47
N ARG A 204 13.77 -16.32 -7.14
CA ARG A 204 13.54 -17.58 -7.85
C ARG A 204 14.51 -17.77 -9.03
N SER A 205 14.83 -16.69 -9.74
CA SER A 205 15.82 -16.69 -10.80
C SER A 205 17.23 -17.04 -10.27
N ARG A 206 17.63 -16.42 -9.15
CA ARG A 206 18.92 -16.73 -8.49
C ARG A 206 19.01 -18.17 -7.98
N GLN A 207 17.87 -18.74 -7.56
CA GLN A 207 17.79 -20.16 -7.19
C GLN A 207 17.72 -21.10 -8.41
N LYS A 208 17.82 -20.58 -9.64
CA LYS A 208 17.69 -21.33 -10.90
C LYS A 208 16.36 -22.09 -11.04
N LEU A 209 15.32 -21.64 -10.34
CA LEU A 209 13.97 -22.20 -10.43
C LEU A 209 13.20 -21.68 -11.65
N ILE A 210 13.63 -20.55 -12.21
CA ILE A 210 13.13 -19.94 -13.45
C ILE A 210 14.29 -19.36 -14.24
N ASN A 211 14.03 -18.99 -15.50
CA ASN A 211 15.05 -18.44 -16.40
C ASN A 211 15.68 -17.15 -15.84
N SER A 212 16.99 -16.97 -16.04
CA SER A 212 17.75 -15.81 -15.54
C SER A 212 17.24 -14.45 -16.05
N LYS A 213 16.58 -14.39 -17.21
CA LYS A 213 15.95 -13.17 -17.72
C LYS A 213 14.94 -12.56 -16.73
N TYR A 214 14.29 -13.38 -15.91
CA TYR A 214 13.32 -12.90 -14.92
C TYR A 214 13.98 -12.15 -13.77
N SER A 215 15.30 -12.26 -13.58
CA SER A 215 16.02 -11.41 -12.59
C SER A 215 16.00 -9.95 -13.02
N LEU A 216 16.26 -9.65 -14.29
CA LEU A 216 16.19 -8.28 -14.81
C LEU A 216 14.76 -7.73 -14.76
N ILE A 217 13.79 -8.54 -15.17
CA ILE A 217 12.36 -8.18 -15.08
C ILE A 217 11.99 -7.87 -13.62
N GLY A 218 12.45 -8.70 -12.67
CA GLY A 218 12.22 -8.48 -11.25
C GLY A 218 12.82 -7.16 -10.73
N ILE A 219 14.05 -6.81 -11.18
CA ILE A 219 14.68 -5.53 -10.82
C ILE A 219 13.84 -4.36 -11.37
N LEU A 220 13.39 -4.44 -12.63
CA LEU A 220 12.55 -3.39 -13.23
C LEU A 220 11.25 -3.18 -12.45
N TYR A 221 10.58 -4.26 -12.02
CA TYR A 221 9.37 -4.14 -11.21
C TYR A 221 9.66 -3.61 -9.80
N ALA A 222 10.72 -4.07 -9.13
CA ALA A 222 11.08 -3.58 -7.81
C ALA A 222 11.44 -2.07 -7.83
N CYS A 223 12.24 -1.61 -8.80
CA CYS A 223 12.52 -0.19 -8.99
C CYS A 223 11.27 0.58 -9.44
N GLY A 224 10.45 -0.04 -10.30
CA GLY A 224 9.19 0.53 -10.79
C GLY A 224 8.18 0.83 -9.67
N ALA A 225 8.17 0.03 -8.59
CA ALA A 225 7.34 0.28 -7.42
C ALA A 225 7.65 1.65 -6.79
N PHE A 226 8.94 1.92 -6.54
CA PHE A 226 9.39 3.20 -5.97
C PHE A 226 9.18 4.35 -6.95
N ALA A 227 9.45 4.15 -8.24
CA ALA A 227 9.27 5.17 -9.26
C ALA A 227 7.79 5.56 -9.44
N ALA A 228 6.88 4.58 -9.45
CA ALA A 228 5.44 4.81 -9.57
C ALA A 228 4.88 5.55 -8.35
N HIS A 229 5.31 5.15 -7.15
CA HIS A 229 4.90 5.80 -5.91
C HIS A 229 5.47 7.22 -5.82
N PHE A 230 6.77 7.41 -6.13
CA PHE A 230 7.40 8.73 -6.24
C PHE A 230 6.63 9.64 -7.22
N ALA A 231 6.33 9.14 -8.42
CA ALA A 231 5.63 9.92 -9.43
C ALA A 231 4.23 10.34 -8.95
N TRP A 232 3.53 9.46 -8.24
CA TRP A 232 2.21 9.76 -7.67
C TRP A 232 2.24 10.85 -6.61
N ASN A 233 3.22 10.85 -5.70
CA ASN A 233 3.36 11.85 -4.63
C ASN A 233 4.12 13.10 -5.08
N SER A 234 4.63 13.15 -6.32
CA SER A 234 5.44 14.26 -6.77
C SER A 234 4.59 15.51 -7.10
N PRO A 235 5.16 16.73 -6.90
CA PRO A 235 4.52 17.97 -7.30
C PRO A 235 4.25 18.07 -8.80
N LEU A 236 4.76 17.13 -9.61
CA LEU A 236 4.50 17.06 -11.06
C LEU A 236 3.00 16.92 -11.36
N ARG A 237 2.21 16.35 -10.44
CA ARG A 237 0.76 16.30 -10.56
C ARG A 237 0.11 17.70 -10.48
N ASN A 238 0.76 18.66 -9.83
CA ASN A 238 0.30 20.03 -9.77
C ASN A 238 0.44 20.79 -11.11
N LEU A 239 1.09 20.16 -12.11
CA LEU A 239 1.08 20.66 -13.49
C LEU A 239 -0.26 20.45 -14.21
N GLU A 240 -1.16 19.68 -13.62
CA GLU A 240 -2.52 19.51 -14.11
C GLU A 240 -3.28 20.82 -13.92
N SER A 241 -3.97 21.28 -14.99
CA SER A 241 -4.90 22.38 -14.94
C SER A 241 -6.34 21.85 -14.92
N ASP A 242 -7.10 22.07 -15.98
CA ASP A 242 -8.49 21.64 -16.09
C ASP A 242 -8.65 20.15 -16.44
N LEU A 243 -7.60 19.51 -16.97
CA LEU A 243 -7.61 18.11 -17.37
C LEU A 243 -6.59 17.30 -16.54
N PRO A 244 -7.02 16.26 -15.82
CA PRO A 244 -6.15 15.42 -14.98
C PRO A 244 -5.32 14.43 -15.82
N TRP A 245 -4.54 14.93 -16.78
CA TRP A 245 -3.80 14.13 -17.75
C TRP A 245 -2.65 13.34 -17.12
N ALA A 246 -1.94 13.91 -16.14
CA ALA A 246 -0.80 13.25 -15.51
C ALA A 246 -1.27 12.10 -14.60
N SER A 247 -2.31 12.31 -13.81
CA SER A 247 -2.97 11.26 -13.02
C SER A 247 -3.50 10.14 -13.92
N GLY A 248 -4.18 10.49 -15.02
CA GLY A 248 -4.67 9.52 -15.99
C GLY A 248 -3.57 8.72 -16.65
N LEU A 249 -2.45 9.36 -17.01
CA LEU A 249 -1.27 8.69 -17.57
C LEU A 249 -0.64 7.72 -16.55
N LEU A 250 -0.43 8.16 -15.30
CA LEU A 250 0.14 7.31 -14.26
C LEU A 250 -0.72 6.09 -13.97
N ILE A 251 -2.04 6.27 -13.84
CA ILE A 251 -2.99 5.17 -13.65
C ILE A 251 -2.89 4.18 -14.82
N SER A 252 -2.93 4.68 -16.04
CA SER A 252 -2.87 3.82 -17.25
C SER A 252 -1.57 3.04 -17.36
N LEU A 253 -0.43 3.67 -17.09
CA LEU A 253 0.88 3.01 -17.09
C LEU A 253 0.98 1.93 -15.99
N ASN A 254 0.56 2.25 -14.78
CA ASN A 254 0.59 1.30 -13.67
C ASN A 254 -0.29 0.07 -13.95
N LEU A 255 -1.49 0.27 -14.47
CA LEU A 255 -2.38 -0.83 -14.85
C LEU A 255 -1.80 -1.66 -16.00
N PHE A 256 -1.19 -1.02 -17.01
CA PHE A 256 -0.52 -1.73 -18.09
C PHE A 256 0.63 -2.61 -17.57
N PHE A 257 1.48 -2.08 -16.69
CA PHE A 257 2.55 -2.86 -16.08
C PHE A 257 2.01 -3.98 -15.18
N PHE A 258 0.92 -3.75 -14.46
CA PHE A 258 0.30 -4.79 -13.66
C PHE A 258 -0.27 -5.92 -14.51
N ILE A 259 -0.96 -5.62 -15.60
CA ILE A 259 -1.48 -6.62 -16.53
C ILE A 259 -0.32 -7.44 -17.12
N THR A 260 0.78 -6.78 -17.50
CA THR A 260 1.98 -7.45 -18.02
C THR A 260 2.61 -8.37 -16.96
N LEU A 261 2.73 -7.90 -15.73
CA LEU A 261 3.20 -8.71 -14.60
C LEU A 261 2.30 -9.94 -14.40
N TYR A 262 0.99 -9.74 -14.36
CA TYR A 262 0.03 -10.83 -14.19
C TYR A 262 0.14 -11.89 -15.30
N GLN A 263 0.35 -11.49 -16.55
CA GLN A 263 0.57 -12.40 -17.68
C GLN A 263 1.85 -13.23 -17.50
N ILE A 264 2.96 -12.58 -17.08
CA ILE A 264 4.22 -13.27 -16.78
C ILE A 264 4.01 -14.31 -15.68
N LEU A 265 3.37 -13.93 -14.56
CA LEU A 265 3.15 -14.81 -13.42
C LEU A 265 2.21 -15.97 -13.76
N SER A 266 1.19 -15.70 -14.59
CA SER A 266 0.26 -16.74 -15.07
C SER A 266 0.99 -17.80 -15.89
N LYS A 267 1.89 -17.37 -16.80
CA LYS A 267 2.72 -18.28 -17.59
C LYS A 267 3.65 -19.12 -16.70
N LEU A 268 4.29 -18.50 -15.70
CA LEU A 268 5.14 -19.21 -14.76
C LEU A 268 4.37 -20.23 -13.90
N ASP A 269 3.11 -19.94 -13.55
CA ASP A 269 2.24 -20.90 -12.85
C ASP A 269 1.85 -22.09 -13.76
N GLU A 270 1.72 -21.90 -15.06
CA GLU A 270 1.44 -22.96 -16.03
C GLU A 270 2.66 -23.85 -16.29
N GLU A 271 3.86 -23.27 -16.37
CA GLU A 271 5.13 -24.00 -16.53
C GLU A 271 5.51 -24.83 -15.30
N ASN A 272 4.95 -24.55 -14.13
CA ASN A 272 5.24 -25.26 -12.86
C ASN A 272 4.15 -26.29 -12.46
N LYS A 273 3.17 -26.57 -13.33
CA LYS A 273 2.16 -27.62 -13.13
C LYS A 273 2.67 -28.96 -13.67
#